data_886e9545f896f924ec6e56417982ad8b
#
_entry.id   886e9545f896f924ec6e56417982ad8b
#
_cell.length_a   1.000
_cell.length_b   1.000
_cell.length_c   1.000
_cell.angle_alpha   90.00
_cell.angle_beta   90.00
_cell.angle_gamma   90.00
#
_symmetry.space_group_name_H-M   'P 1'
#
loop_
_entity.id
_entity.type
_entity.pdbx_description
1 polymer ?
#
loop_
_entity_poly.entity_id
_entity_poly.type
_entity_poly.pdbx_seq_one_letter_code
_entity_poly.pdbx_strand_id
1 'polypeptide(L)'
;MEKSYAEEPGAQFTVRAVSEGKAKKGCRFKASAKDFVIGKPGDPPWFSALEGRMLVLTRSTGPQGDLVVYDLVKRKPVLDVPSDSHEIEKDGLSFWQRIGEATAKTCPEFAEHQANGFGSVIVQRKLLDLSSGEITQTAEKRCEAVQ
;
A
#
# COMPACT_ATOMS: atom_id res chain seq x y z
N MET A 1 2.99 -14.41 8.00
CA MET A 1 2.53 -14.33 9.42
C MET A 1 2.60 -12.88 9.85
N GLU A 2 1.60 -12.44 10.56
CA GLU A 2 1.45 -11.08 11.07
C GLU A 2 1.56 -11.05 12.60
N LYS A 3 2.12 -9.97 13.13
CA LYS A 3 2.17 -9.66 14.55
C LYS A 3 1.92 -8.17 14.72
N SER A 4 0.86 -7.81 15.43
CA SER A 4 0.59 -6.43 15.83
C SER A 4 1.58 -5.96 16.90
N TYR A 5 1.89 -4.70 16.90
CA TYR A 5 2.67 -4.06 17.96
C TYR A 5 1.78 -3.78 19.17
N ALA A 6 2.33 -3.91 20.39
CA ALA A 6 1.55 -3.76 21.61
C ALA A 6 1.14 -2.29 21.90
N GLU A 7 1.97 -1.33 21.53
CA GLU A 7 1.81 0.08 21.90
C GLU A 7 1.92 1.05 20.70
N GLU A 8 2.19 0.52 19.50
CA GLU A 8 2.36 1.34 18.29
C GLU A 8 1.42 0.85 17.19
N PRO A 9 0.95 1.75 16.30
CA PRO A 9 0.12 1.35 15.16
C PRO A 9 0.89 0.47 14.17
N GLY A 10 0.16 -0.40 13.45
CA GLY A 10 0.71 -1.26 12.43
C GLY A 10 1.02 -2.67 12.89
N ALA A 11 1.60 -3.45 11.99
CA ALA A 11 1.96 -4.83 12.22
C ALA A 11 3.33 -5.17 11.61
N GLN A 12 3.92 -6.23 12.11
CA GLN A 12 5.12 -6.85 11.53
C GLN A 12 4.71 -8.12 10.77
N PHE A 13 5.26 -8.28 9.59
CA PHE A 13 5.00 -9.44 8.74
C PHE A 13 6.25 -10.29 8.61
N THR A 14 6.12 -11.57 8.85
CA THR A 14 7.17 -12.56 8.59
C THR A 14 6.77 -13.44 7.44
N VAL A 15 7.58 -13.46 6.42
CA VAL A 15 7.38 -14.23 5.19
C VAL A 15 8.33 -15.41 5.16
N ARG A 16 7.77 -16.59 5.01
CA ARG A 16 8.50 -17.85 4.92
C ARG A 16 8.05 -18.65 3.71
N ALA A 17 9.01 -19.06 2.88
CA ALA A 17 8.73 -20.01 1.82
C ALA A 17 8.37 -21.38 2.42
N VAL A 18 7.28 -21.97 1.95
CA VAL A 18 6.89 -23.35 2.25
C VAL A 18 6.95 -24.17 0.98
N SER A 19 7.45 -25.42 1.06
CA SER A 19 7.39 -26.33 -0.06
C SER A 19 5.96 -26.82 -0.28
N GLU A 20 5.58 -27.04 -1.55
CA GLU A 20 4.27 -27.58 -1.93
C GLU A 20 3.88 -28.78 -1.07
N GLY A 21 2.62 -28.83 -0.63
CA GLY A 21 2.07 -29.92 0.18
C GLY A 21 2.45 -29.92 1.67
N LYS A 22 3.26 -28.99 2.16
CA LYS A 22 3.67 -28.87 3.55
C LYS A 22 3.14 -27.63 4.27
N ALA A 23 1.90 -27.27 4.02
CA ALA A 23 1.23 -26.27 4.86
C ALA A 23 1.17 -26.80 6.30
N LYS A 24 2.05 -26.32 7.17
CA LYS A 24 2.04 -26.70 8.59
C LYS A 24 0.76 -26.17 9.23
N LYS A 25 0.01 -27.05 9.88
CA LYS A 25 -1.06 -26.65 10.80
C LYS A 25 -0.50 -25.69 11.85
N GLY A 26 -1.02 -24.46 11.90
CA GLY A 26 -0.66 -23.45 12.88
C GLY A 26 0.49 -22.54 12.45
N CYS A 27 0.15 -21.45 11.74
CA CYS A 27 1.06 -20.34 11.55
C CYS A 27 1.21 -19.57 12.87
N ARG A 28 2.39 -19.67 13.49
CA ARG A 28 2.76 -18.82 14.63
C ARG A 28 3.83 -17.84 14.19
N PHE A 29 3.67 -16.58 14.55
CA PHE A 29 4.73 -15.61 14.36
C PHE A 29 5.96 -16.02 15.15
N LYS A 30 6.99 -16.46 14.45
CA LYS A 30 8.30 -16.78 14.99
C LYS A 30 9.33 -16.47 13.92
N ALA A 31 9.87 -15.26 13.97
CA ALA A 31 10.93 -14.84 13.06
C ALA A 31 12.16 -15.73 13.25
N SER A 32 12.75 -16.18 12.17
CA SER A 32 14.05 -16.85 12.13
C SER A 32 14.99 -16.09 11.20
N ALA A 33 16.29 -16.35 11.29
CA ALA A 33 17.29 -15.70 10.43
C ALA A 33 17.09 -15.94 8.92
N LYS A 34 16.28 -16.93 8.55
CA LYS A 34 15.96 -17.26 7.15
C LYS A 34 14.68 -16.57 6.63
N ASP A 35 13.89 -15.97 7.53
CA ASP A 35 12.62 -15.34 7.18
C ASP A 35 12.89 -13.94 6.63
N PHE A 36 12.00 -13.51 5.71
CA PHE A 36 11.93 -12.13 5.30
C PHE A 36 10.95 -11.40 6.21
N VAL A 37 11.43 -10.36 6.89
CA VAL A 37 10.64 -9.57 7.83
C VAL A 37 10.34 -8.21 7.24
N ILE A 38 9.07 -7.81 7.27
CA ILE A 38 8.57 -6.51 6.80
C ILE A 38 7.93 -5.79 7.99
N GLY A 39 8.22 -4.52 8.13
CA GLY A 39 7.71 -3.69 9.21
C GLY A 39 8.60 -3.72 10.46
N LYS A 40 8.57 -2.61 11.17
CA LYS A 40 9.26 -2.39 12.45
C LYS A 40 8.44 -1.43 13.30
N PRO A 41 8.64 -1.35 14.61
CA PRO A 41 8.02 -0.32 15.44
C PRO A 41 8.27 1.09 14.86
N GLY A 42 7.22 1.92 14.79
CA GLY A 42 7.26 3.24 14.17
C GLY A 42 7.10 3.26 12.64
N ASP A 43 7.03 2.10 11.99
CA ASP A 43 6.63 1.96 10.58
C ASP A 43 5.31 1.18 10.56
N PRO A 44 4.14 1.85 10.38
CA PRO A 44 2.83 1.25 10.59
C PRO A 44 2.25 0.62 9.31
N PRO A 45 2.78 -0.53 8.83
CA PRO A 45 2.16 -1.25 7.75
C PRO A 45 0.93 -2.03 8.23
N TRP A 46 -0.08 -2.10 7.38
CA TRP A 46 -1.30 -2.86 7.57
C TRP A 46 -1.52 -3.80 6.40
N PHE A 47 -1.99 -5.00 6.68
CA PHE A 47 -2.31 -5.98 5.64
C PHE A 47 -3.50 -5.51 4.79
N SER A 48 -3.36 -5.58 3.48
CA SER A 48 -4.44 -5.35 2.53
C SER A 48 -4.74 -6.63 1.74
N ALA A 49 -3.76 -7.19 1.05
CA ALA A 49 -3.95 -8.39 0.24
C ALA A 49 -2.65 -9.18 0.04
N LEU A 50 -2.79 -10.44 -0.31
CA LEU A 50 -1.71 -11.30 -0.80
C LEU A 50 -2.15 -11.93 -2.12
N GLU A 51 -1.55 -11.47 -3.22
CA GLU A 51 -1.86 -11.92 -4.57
C GLU A 51 -0.62 -12.58 -5.20
N GLY A 52 -0.68 -13.91 -5.30
CA GLY A 52 0.48 -14.68 -5.74
C GLY A 52 1.70 -14.43 -4.87
N ARG A 53 2.75 -13.82 -5.45
CA ARG A 53 3.97 -13.44 -4.74
C ARG A 53 3.98 -11.98 -4.24
N MET A 54 2.93 -11.22 -4.51
CA MET A 54 2.84 -9.81 -4.15
C MET A 54 2.07 -9.62 -2.85
N LEU A 55 2.73 -9.06 -1.86
CA LEU A 55 2.11 -8.63 -0.60
C LEU A 55 1.77 -7.15 -0.69
N VAL A 56 0.48 -6.85 -0.63
CA VAL A 56 -0.06 -5.48 -0.66
C VAL A 56 -0.31 -5.01 0.77
N LEU A 57 0.30 -3.90 1.11
CA LEU A 57 0.19 -3.25 2.42
C LEU A 57 -0.23 -1.80 2.25
N THR A 58 -0.93 -1.28 3.24
CA THR A 58 -1.08 0.16 3.44
C THR A 58 -0.21 0.60 4.60
N ARG A 59 0.27 1.84 4.58
CA ARG A 59 1.05 2.44 5.66
C ARG A 59 0.44 3.78 6.03
N SER A 60 -0.13 3.89 7.23
CA SER A 60 -0.79 5.10 7.69
C SER A 60 -0.86 5.17 9.21
N THR A 61 -0.68 6.36 9.74
CA THR A 61 -0.99 6.72 11.13
C THR A 61 -2.07 7.80 11.22
N GLY A 62 -2.63 8.20 10.09
CA GLY A 62 -3.58 9.30 9.97
C GLY A 62 -4.52 9.13 8.78
N PRO A 63 -5.19 10.21 8.35
CA PRO A 63 -6.17 10.15 7.27
C PRO A 63 -5.55 9.90 5.89
N GLN A 64 -4.28 10.28 5.68
CA GLN A 64 -3.55 9.97 4.46
C GLN A 64 -2.55 8.85 4.71
N GLY A 65 -2.30 8.05 3.68
CA GLY A 65 -1.40 6.93 3.75
C GLY A 65 -0.59 6.68 2.48
N ASP A 66 0.16 5.60 2.52
CA ASP A 66 0.93 5.09 1.40
C ASP A 66 0.45 3.69 1.03
N LEU A 67 0.62 3.35 -0.23
CA LEU A 67 0.45 1.99 -0.75
C LEU A 67 1.84 1.39 -0.96
N VAL A 68 2.07 0.24 -0.34
CA VAL A 68 3.36 -0.47 -0.42
C VAL A 68 3.13 -1.88 -0.91
N VAL A 69 3.82 -2.28 -1.97
CA VAL A 69 3.73 -3.65 -2.49
C VAL A 69 5.10 -4.29 -2.50
N TYR A 70 5.21 -5.45 -1.87
CA TYR A 70 6.44 -6.24 -1.84
C TYR A 70 6.36 -7.45 -2.77
N ASP A 71 7.40 -7.64 -3.58
CA ASP A 71 7.65 -8.94 -4.23
C ASP A 71 8.34 -9.86 -3.22
N LEU A 72 7.63 -10.86 -2.74
CA LEU A 72 8.10 -11.77 -1.68
C LEU A 72 9.22 -12.72 -2.15
N VAL A 73 9.31 -13.00 -3.45
CA VAL A 73 10.39 -13.81 -4.04
C VAL A 73 11.66 -12.98 -4.14
N LYS A 74 11.56 -11.75 -4.63
CA LYS A 74 12.70 -10.82 -4.73
C LYS A 74 13.06 -10.17 -3.39
N ARG A 75 12.18 -10.30 -2.38
CA ARG A 75 12.31 -9.72 -1.04
C ARG A 75 12.55 -8.21 -1.01
N LYS A 76 11.85 -7.49 -1.88
CA LYS A 76 11.97 -6.04 -2.00
C LYS A 76 10.63 -5.40 -2.38
N PRO A 77 10.43 -4.11 -2.06
CA PRO A 77 9.28 -3.37 -2.54
C PRO A 77 9.37 -3.19 -4.06
N VAL A 78 8.25 -3.33 -4.74
CA VAL A 78 8.03 -2.97 -6.16
C VAL A 78 7.24 -1.68 -6.30
N LEU A 79 6.53 -1.28 -5.24
CA LEU A 79 5.79 -0.04 -5.13
C LEU A 79 5.89 0.49 -3.70
N ASP A 80 6.13 1.79 -3.55
CA ASP A 80 6.03 2.53 -2.28
C ASP A 80 5.71 3.98 -2.64
N VAL A 81 4.42 4.32 -2.59
CA VAL A 81 3.92 5.62 -3.08
C VAL A 81 2.80 6.16 -2.19
N PRO A 82 2.64 7.49 -2.13
CA PRO A 82 1.51 8.11 -1.46
C PRO A 82 0.21 7.80 -2.21
N SER A 83 -0.68 7.05 -1.57
CA SER A 83 -1.97 6.65 -2.13
C SER A 83 -2.92 6.26 -1.02
N ASP A 84 -4.13 6.80 -1.05
CA ASP A 84 -5.18 6.52 -0.07
C ASP A 84 -6.23 5.54 -0.60
N SER A 85 -6.17 5.20 -1.89
CA SER A 85 -7.19 4.40 -2.56
C SER A 85 -6.56 3.44 -3.56
N HIS A 86 -6.87 2.16 -3.41
CA HIS A 86 -6.46 1.10 -4.32
C HIS A 86 -7.53 0.03 -4.42
N GLU A 87 -7.48 -0.73 -5.50
CA GLU A 87 -8.43 -1.80 -5.79
C GLU A 87 -7.71 -2.97 -6.46
N ILE A 88 -7.94 -4.19 -5.95
CA ILE A 88 -7.43 -5.41 -6.56
C ILE A 88 -8.38 -5.79 -7.69
N GLU A 89 -7.85 -5.86 -8.89
CA GLU A 89 -8.54 -6.29 -10.11
C GLU A 89 -8.07 -7.70 -10.49
N LYS A 90 -8.74 -8.32 -11.46
CA LYS A 90 -8.45 -9.71 -11.87
C LYS A 90 -6.98 -9.98 -12.18
N ASP A 91 -6.31 -9.04 -12.82
CA ASP A 91 -4.93 -9.20 -13.32
C ASP A 91 -3.97 -8.14 -12.76
N GLY A 92 -4.40 -7.35 -11.77
CA GLY A 92 -3.56 -6.27 -11.28
C GLY A 92 -4.13 -5.51 -10.09
N LEU A 93 -3.46 -4.42 -9.80
CA LEU A 93 -3.80 -3.49 -8.75
C LEU A 93 -3.95 -2.10 -9.37
N SER A 94 -5.14 -1.51 -9.34
CA SER A 94 -5.32 -0.11 -9.66
C SER A 94 -5.19 0.75 -8.39
N PHE A 95 -4.59 1.94 -8.52
CA PHE A 95 -4.43 2.85 -7.39
C PHE A 95 -4.35 4.30 -7.85
N TRP A 96 -4.71 5.21 -6.94
CA TRP A 96 -4.65 6.64 -7.14
C TRP A 96 -3.45 7.22 -6.39
N GLN A 97 -2.39 7.56 -7.12
CA GLN A 97 -1.19 8.14 -6.52
C GLN A 97 -1.34 9.65 -6.39
N ARG A 98 -1.07 10.20 -5.22
CA ARG A 98 -0.91 11.65 -5.05
C ARG A 98 0.34 12.10 -5.78
N ILE A 99 0.17 13.03 -6.74
CA ILE A 99 1.26 13.50 -7.61
C ILE A 99 1.61 14.98 -7.40
N GLY A 100 0.86 15.69 -6.60
CA GLY A 100 1.14 17.08 -6.28
C GLY A 100 -0.03 17.80 -5.64
N GLU A 101 0.23 19.02 -5.19
CA GLU A 101 -0.80 19.91 -4.67
C GLU A 101 -1.69 20.43 -5.81
N ALA A 102 -2.97 20.60 -5.49
CA ALA A 102 -3.91 21.23 -6.41
C ALA A 102 -4.02 22.73 -6.14
N THR A 103 -4.47 23.45 -7.14
CA THR A 103 -4.76 24.89 -7.09
C THR A 103 -6.18 25.14 -7.55
N ALA A 104 -6.71 26.35 -7.35
CA ALA A 104 -8.02 26.73 -7.86
C ALA A 104 -8.16 26.59 -9.41
N LYS A 105 -7.02 26.57 -10.13
CA LYS A 105 -7.00 26.37 -11.59
C LYS A 105 -7.03 24.89 -12.00
N THR A 106 -6.57 24.00 -11.12
CA THR A 106 -6.41 22.57 -11.43
C THR A 106 -7.43 21.68 -10.73
N CYS A 107 -8.20 22.24 -9.79
CA CYS A 107 -9.20 21.54 -8.99
C CYS A 107 -10.52 22.30 -8.96
N PRO A 108 -11.57 21.82 -9.61
CA PRO A 108 -12.90 22.48 -9.56
C PRO A 108 -13.45 22.62 -8.15
N GLU A 109 -13.20 21.65 -7.27
CA GLU A 109 -13.69 21.59 -5.90
C GLU A 109 -12.79 22.32 -4.89
N PHE A 110 -11.75 23.02 -5.35
CA PHE A 110 -10.74 23.67 -4.49
C PHE A 110 -11.34 24.60 -3.44
N ALA A 111 -12.30 25.45 -3.84
CA ALA A 111 -12.94 26.38 -2.94
C ALA A 111 -13.82 25.68 -1.89
N GLU A 112 -14.48 24.59 -2.26
CA GLU A 112 -15.27 23.77 -1.35
C GLU A 112 -14.39 23.06 -0.32
N HIS A 113 -13.27 22.47 -0.77
CA HIS A 113 -12.29 21.87 0.14
C HIS A 113 -11.77 22.87 1.16
N GLN A 114 -11.36 24.07 0.70
CA GLN A 114 -10.90 25.13 1.60
C GLN A 114 -11.99 25.59 2.59
N ALA A 115 -13.22 25.75 2.14
CA ALA A 115 -14.34 26.15 3.01
C ALA A 115 -14.59 25.13 4.13
N ASN A 116 -14.30 23.84 3.86
CA ASN A 116 -14.42 22.75 4.81
C ASN A 116 -13.11 22.49 5.62
N GLY A 117 -12.09 23.33 5.46
CA GLY A 117 -10.83 23.21 6.20
C GLY A 117 -9.87 22.14 5.66
N PHE A 118 -10.06 21.70 4.41
CA PHE A 118 -9.21 20.70 3.75
C PHE A 118 -8.23 21.35 2.76
N GLY A 119 -7.09 20.73 2.55
CA GLY A 119 -6.25 20.95 1.39
C GLY A 119 -6.78 20.22 0.16
N SER A 120 -6.14 20.42 -0.98
CA SER A 120 -6.49 19.75 -2.23
C SER A 120 -5.23 19.21 -2.90
N VAL A 121 -5.31 17.97 -3.41
CA VAL A 121 -4.22 17.31 -4.14
C VAL A 121 -4.73 16.78 -5.48
N ILE A 122 -3.81 16.66 -6.42
CA ILE A 122 -4.06 15.94 -7.67
C ILE A 122 -3.59 14.50 -7.48
N VAL A 123 -4.47 13.57 -7.80
CA VAL A 123 -4.17 12.15 -7.87
C VAL A 123 -4.25 11.66 -9.31
N GLN A 124 -3.42 10.69 -9.64
CA GLN A 124 -3.38 10.05 -10.94
C GLN A 124 -3.57 8.55 -10.79
N ARG A 125 -4.45 7.99 -11.63
CA ARG A 125 -4.66 6.54 -11.66
C ARG A 125 -3.50 5.84 -12.31
N LYS A 126 -3.02 4.78 -11.65
CA LYS A 126 -1.97 3.89 -12.14
C LYS A 126 -2.38 2.43 -11.95
N LEU A 127 -1.76 1.57 -12.74
CA LEU A 127 -1.99 0.13 -12.72
C LEU A 127 -0.67 -0.57 -12.45
N LEU A 128 -0.65 -1.47 -11.48
CA LEU A 128 0.46 -2.38 -11.20
C LEU A 128 0.07 -3.78 -11.65
N ASP A 129 0.80 -4.34 -12.59
CA ASP A 129 0.71 -5.75 -12.95
C ASP A 129 1.32 -6.60 -11.82
N LEU A 130 0.49 -7.39 -11.14
CA LEU A 130 0.92 -8.19 -9.99
C LEU A 130 1.75 -9.42 -10.37
N SER A 131 1.79 -9.80 -11.65
CA SER A 131 2.64 -10.88 -12.13
C SER A 131 4.05 -10.42 -12.49
N SER A 132 4.18 -9.30 -13.18
CA SER A 132 5.46 -8.74 -13.64
C SER A 132 6.06 -7.70 -12.68
N GLY A 133 5.22 -6.97 -11.94
CA GLY A 133 5.62 -5.81 -11.14
C GLY A 133 5.74 -4.53 -11.99
N GLU A 134 5.26 -4.54 -13.23
CA GLU A 134 5.28 -3.39 -14.13
C GLU A 134 4.19 -2.39 -13.76
N ILE A 135 4.51 -1.10 -13.79
CA ILE A 135 3.58 -0.01 -13.48
C ILE A 135 3.26 0.74 -14.77
N THR A 136 1.95 0.83 -15.07
CA THR A 136 1.42 1.62 -16.18
C THR A 136 0.69 2.84 -15.64
N GLN A 137 1.01 4.00 -16.19
CA GLN A 137 0.36 5.27 -15.88
C GLN A 137 -0.80 5.50 -16.84
N THR A 138 -1.98 5.80 -16.31
CA THR A 138 -3.13 6.21 -17.13
C THR A 138 -3.18 7.73 -17.29
N ALA A 139 -4.01 8.22 -18.20
CA ALA A 139 -4.26 9.66 -18.34
C ALA A 139 -5.26 10.20 -17.30
N GLU A 140 -5.90 9.32 -16.52
CA GLU A 140 -6.93 9.70 -15.57
C GLU A 140 -6.32 10.44 -14.37
N LYS A 141 -6.80 11.66 -14.15
CA LYS A 141 -6.46 12.50 -12.99
C LYS A 141 -7.73 13.06 -12.37
N ARG A 142 -7.70 13.23 -11.06
CA ARG A 142 -8.77 13.91 -10.33
C ARG A 142 -8.21 14.72 -9.17
N CYS A 143 -9.01 15.63 -8.64
CA CYS A 143 -8.73 16.36 -7.41
C CYS A 143 -9.34 15.62 -6.22
N GLU A 144 -8.61 15.56 -5.12
CA GLU A 144 -9.09 14.99 -3.86
C GLU A 144 -8.82 15.94 -2.70
N ALA A 145 -9.75 15.95 -1.73
CA ALA A 145 -9.54 16.64 -0.46
C ALA A 145 -8.53 15.87 0.41
N VAL A 146 -7.68 16.61 1.13
CA VAL A 146 -6.73 16.06 2.11
C VAL A 146 -6.75 16.89 3.40
N GLN A 147 -6.52 16.21 4.53
CA GLN A 147 -6.37 16.84 5.85
C GLN A 147 -4.94 17.26 6.12
#